data_5c3ddf0b5f4de526d6a7f6e797419097
#
_entry.id   5c3ddf0b5f4de526d6a7f6e797419097
#
_cell.length_a   1.000
_cell.length_b   1.000
_cell.length_c   1.000
_cell.angle_alpha   90.00
_cell.angle_beta   90.00
_cell.angle_gamma   90.00
#
_symmetry.space_group_name_H-M   'P 1'
#
loop_
_entity.id
_entity.type
_entity.pdbx_description
1 polymer ?
#
loop_
_entity_poly.entity_id
_entity_poly.type
_entity_poly.pdbx_seq_one_letter_code
_entity_poly.pdbx_strand_id
1 'polypeptide(L)'
;MATIDIECFRDEYFKVLNKVAAQGIQRSPRRLKTRDLGVTTIVVHDLTQPVLPLHTGRKIGKAVAALEALQIIGGVSTPEPLLKVAPQFANYMEPGVDGQPAYFHGAYGLRVRGQLEAAINKLREDRDTRQAVITIWDPELDNQPGKRDYPCT
;
A
#
# COMPACT_ATOMS: atom_id res chain seq x y z
N MET A 1 -17.11 17.03 -0.45
CA MET A 1 -16.34 15.96 0.18
C MET A 1 -17.32 14.82 0.48
N ALA A 2 -17.07 13.62 -0.02
CA ALA A 2 -17.96 12.49 0.22
C ALA A 2 -17.55 11.76 1.51
N THR A 3 -18.54 11.31 2.31
CA THR A 3 -18.30 10.43 3.44
C THR A 3 -18.98 9.09 3.17
N ILE A 4 -18.31 8.00 3.49
CA ILE A 4 -18.82 6.63 3.37
C ILE A 4 -18.62 5.96 4.72
N ASP A 5 -19.71 5.62 5.39
CA ASP A 5 -19.70 4.86 6.62
C ASP A 5 -19.86 3.37 6.32
N ILE A 6 -18.97 2.56 6.86
CA ILE A 6 -19.01 1.10 6.75
C ILE A 6 -18.71 0.47 8.11
N GLU A 7 -19.35 -0.64 8.41
CA GLU A 7 -19.05 -1.39 9.61
C GLU A 7 -17.67 -2.03 9.49
N CYS A 8 -17.44 -2.82 8.44
CA CYS A 8 -16.12 -3.35 8.15
C CYS A 8 -15.87 -3.49 6.64
N PHE A 9 -14.60 -3.43 6.23
CA PHE A 9 -14.23 -3.56 4.82
C PHE A 9 -14.55 -4.93 4.23
N ARG A 10 -14.46 -5.99 5.03
CA ARG A 10 -14.71 -7.36 4.56
C ARG A 10 -16.09 -7.50 3.93
N ASP A 11 -17.11 -6.98 4.59
CA ASP A 11 -18.51 -7.23 4.23
C ASP A 11 -19.10 -6.08 3.38
N GLU A 12 -18.61 -4.86 3.56
CA GLU A 12 -19.17 -3.67 2.92
C GLU A 12 -18.29 -3.04 1.82
N TYR A 13 -17.27 -3.73 1.35
CA TYR A 13 -16.40 -3.25 0.27
C TYR A 13 -17.20 -2.85 -0.99
N PHE A 14 -18.25 -3.60 -1.31
CA PHE A 14 -19.12 -3.27 -2.44
C PHE A 14 -19.89 -1.96 -2.27
N LYS A 15 -20.19 -1.54 -1.06
CA LYS A 15 -20.80 -0.24 -0.80
C LYS A 15 -19.90 0.90 -1.28
N VAL A 16 -18.59 0.78 -1.02
CA VAL A 16 -17.58 1.72 -1.50
C VAL A 16 -17.48 1.66 -3.03
N LEU A 17 -17.34 0.47 -3.62
CA LEU A 17 -17.24 0.30 -5.07
C LEU A 17 -18.46 0.84 -5.80
N ASN A 18 -19.66 0.55 -5.32
CA ASN A 18 -20.91 1.01 -5.93
C ASN A 18 -20.99 2.55 -5.90
N LYS A 19 -20.53 3.18 -4.82
CA LYS A 19 -20.48 4.63 -4.74
C LYS A 19 -19.49 5.22 -5.74
N VAL A 20 -18.31 4.63 -5.88
CA VAL A 20 -17.33 5.03 -6.92
C VAL A 20 -17.92 4.84 -8.32
N ALA A 21 -18.56 3.72 -8.58
CA ALA A 21 -19.17 3.43 -9.88
C ALA A 21 -20.31 4.40 -10.23
N ALA A 22 -21.14 4.76 -9.27
CA ALA A 22 -22.31 5.61 -9.49
C ALA A 22 -21.98 7.11 -9.54
N GLN A 23 -21.08 7.58 -8.69
CA GLN A 23 -20.83 9.00 -8.45
C GLN A 23 -19.42 9.46 -8.87
N GLY A 24 -18.52 8.54 -9.15
CA GLY A 24 -17.14 8.85 -9.54
C GLY A 24 -17.06 9.56 -10.88
N ILE A 25 -16.24 10.59 -10.95
CA ILE A 25 -15.90 11.32 -12.17
C ILE A 25 -14.92 10.48 -12.97
N GLN A 26 -15.12 10.39 -14.28
CA GLN A 26 -14.20 9.67 -15.15
C GLN A 26 -12.85 10.40 -15.22
N ARG A 27 -11.78 9.66 -14.97
CA ARG A 27 -10.39 10.11 -15.09
C ARG A 27 -9.62 9.14 -15.99
N SER A 28 -8.42 9.52 -16.40
CA SER A 28 -7.58 8.67 -17.24
C SER A 28 -6.10 8.76 -16.87
N PRO A 29 -5.75 8.50 -15.60
CA PRO A 29 -4.34 8.48 -15.19
C PRO A 29 -3.60 7.37 -15.97
N ARG A 30 -2.39 7.66 -16.44
CA ARG A 30 -1.58 6.73 -17.24
C ARG A 30 -2.35 6.12 -18.43
N ARG A 31 -3.32 6.85 -19.01
CA ARG A 31 -4.22 6.41 -20.11
C ARG A 31 -5.18 5.27 -19.72
N LEU A 32 -5.32 4.94 -18.45
CA LEU A 32 -6.26 3.95 -17.95
C LEU A 32 -7.56 4.64 -17.54
N LYS A 33 -8.70 4.16 -18.05
CA LYS A 33 -10.01 4.69 -17.65
C LYS A 33 -10.30 4.29 -16.21
N THR A 34 -10.48 5.28 -15.34
CA THR A 34 -10.81 5.11 -13.93
C THR A 34 -12.01 5.97 -13.56
N ARG A 35 -12.62 5.68 -12.39
CA ARG A 35 -13.58 6.55 -11.74
C ARG A 35 -13.01 7.01 -10.41
N ASP A 36 -13.19 8.27 -10.11
CA ASP A 36 -12.59 8.95 -8.96
C ASP A 36 -13.63 9.78 -8.22
N LEU A 37 -13.82 9.56 -6.94
CA LEU A 37 -14.71 10.34 -6.08
C LEU A 37 -14.07 11.64 -5.58
N GLY A 38 -12.79 11.86 -5.88
CA GLY A 38 -12.01 12.94 -5.28
C GLY A 38 -11.77 12.70 -3.79
N VAL A 39 -11.69 13.77 -3.02
CA VAL A 39 -11.47 13.68 -1.58
C VAL A 39 -12.66 13.02 -0.91
N THR A 40 -12.43 11.83 -0.36
CA THR A 40 -13.45 10.98 0.25
C THR A 40 -12.98 10.49 1.62
N THR A 41 -13.81 10.63 2.63
CA THR A 41 -13.58 10.03 3.95
C THR A 41 -14.32 8.71 4.03
N ILE A 42 -13.62 7.65 4.43
CA ILE A 42 -14.23 6.36 4.74
C ILE A 42 -14.10 6.16 6.25
N VAL A 43 -15.23 6.00 6.93
CA VAL A 43 -15.30 5.69 8.36
C VAL A 43 -15.52 4.19 8.49
N VAL A 44 -14.63 3.52 9.17
CA VAL A 44 -14.69 2.07 9.43
C VAL A 44 -14.88 1.87 10.93
N HIS A 45 -15.98 1.26 11.35
CA HIS A 45 -16.32 1.11 12.77
C HIS A 45 -15.69 -0.11 13.42
N ASP A 46 -15.60 -1.24 12.71
CA ASP A 46 -14.94 -2.45 13.21
C ASP A 46 -13.63 -2.72 12.45
N LEU A 47 -12.50 -2.45 13.10
CA LEU A 47 -11.16 -2.72 12.60
C LEU A 47 -10.62 -4.10 13.01
N THR A 48 -11.37 -4.88 13.78
CA THR A 48 -10.95 -6.23 14.22
C THR A 48 -11.11 -7.27 13.11
N GLN A 49 -11.97 -6.99 12.14
CA GLN A 49 -12.20 -7.85 10.99
C GLN A 49 -11.08 -7.72 9.95
N PRO A 50 -10.74 -8.82 9.26
CA PRO A 50 -9.77 -8.76 8.17
C PRO A 50 -10.15 -7.71 7.14
N VAL A 51 -9.21 -6.85 6.78
CA VAL A 51 -9.42 -5.82 5.74
C VAL A 51 -9.67 -6.44 4.35
N LEU A 52 -9.30 -7.71 4.17
CA LEU A 52 -9.43 -8.40 2.90
C LEU A 52 -10.89 -8.79 2.62
N PRO A 53 -11.50 -8.26 1.55
CA PRO A 53 -12.87 -8.60 1.17
C PRO A 53 -12.93 -10.03 0.62
N LEU A 54 -13.29 -10.99 1.45
CA LEU A 54 -13.28 -12.42 1.11
C LEU A 54 -14.35 -12.81 0.07
N HIS A 55 -15.41 -11.99 -0.08
CA HIS A 55 -16.60 -12.32 -0.89
C HIS A 55 -16.68 -11.55 -2.22
N THR A 56 -15.67 -10.80 -2.60
CA THR A 56 -15.75 -9.90 -3.77
C THR A 56 -15.44 -10.56 -5.12
N GLY A 57 -15.18 -11.87 -5.15
CA GLY A 57 -14.65 -12.51 -6.35
C GLY A 57 -13.24 -12.04 -6.73
N ARG A 58 -12.68 -11.07 -6.00
CA ARG A 58 -11.30 -10.61 -6.18
C ARG A 58 -10.35 -11.68 -5.63
N LYS A 59 -9.53 -12.22 -6.50
CA LYS A 59 -8.45 -13.13 -6.07
C LYS A 59 -7.37 -12.30 -5.38
N ILE A 60 -7.42 -12.23 -4.06
CA ILE A 60 -6.34 -11.61 -3.28
C ILE A 60 -5.26 -12.67 -3.08
N GLY A 61 -4.07 -12.36 -3.51
CA GLY A 61 -2.90 -13.22 -3.29
C GLY A 61 -2.50 -13.22 -1.82
N LYS A 62 -3.09 -14.10 -1.01
CA LYS A 62 -2.78 -14.19 0.42
C LYS A 62 -1.29 -14.39 0.68
N ALA A 63 -0.61 -15.17 -0.18
CA ALA A 63 0.82 -15.37 -0.10
C ALA A 63 1.61 -14.06 -0.37
N VAL A 64 1.15 -13.24 -1.33
CA VAL A 64 1.74 -11.93 -1.61
C VAL A 64 1.59 -11.03 -0.38
N ALA A 65 0.37 -10.89 0.14
CA ALA A 65 0.12 -10.04 1.30
C ALA A 65 0.95 -10.45 2.54
N ALA A 66 1.07 -11.75 2.79
CA ALA A 66 1.89 -12.27 3.88
C ALA A 66 3.38 -11.97 3.68
N LEU A 67 3.90 -12.17 2.46
CA LEU A 67 5.31 -11.89 2.14
C LEU A 67 5.61 -10.39 2.24
N GLU A 68 4.76 -9.53 1.72
CA GLU A 68 4.92 -8.08 1.85
C GLU A 68 4.91 -7.64 3.32
N ALA A 69 3.98 -8.16 4.13
CA ALA A 69 3.94 -7.88 5.56
C ALA A 69 5.24 -8.31 6.28
N LEU A 70 5.75 -9.51 5.97
CA LEU A 70 7.01 -10.00 6.54
C LEU A 70 8.21 -9.15 6.09
N GLN A 71 8.23 -8.71 4.84
CA GLN A 71 9.28 -7.82 4.34
C GLN A 71 9.25 -6.44 5.02
N ILE A 72 8.06 -5.89 5.23
CA ILE A 72 7.89 -4.60 5.92
C ILE A 72 8.39 -4.71 7.35
N ILE A 73 7.93 -5.71 8.11
CA ILE A 73 8.33 -5.92 9.51
C ILE A 73 9.83 -6.24 9.61
N GLY A 74 10.37 -7.06 8.69
CA GLY A 74 11.78 -7.43 8.64
C GLY A 74 12.69 -6.32 8.11
N GLY A 75 12.16 -5.23 7.58
CA GLY A 75 12.95 -4.13 6.99
C GLY A 75 13.75 -4.56 5.78
N VAL A 76 13.21 -5.50 4.98
CA VAL A 76 13.86 -6.05 3.79
C VAL A 76 12.98 -5.87 2.55
N SER A 77 13.59 -5.95 1.37
CA SER A 77 12.88 -5.77 0.09
C SER A 77 13.43 -6.71 -0.98
N THR A 78 13.67 -7.95 -0.60
CA THR A 78 14.19 -9.00 -1.49
C THR A 78 13.11 -9.42 -2.49
N PRO A 79 13.32 -9.26 -3.82
CA PRO A 79 12.28 -9.55 -4.81
C PRO A 79 11.93 -11.04 -4.95
N GLU A 80 12.90 -11.94 -4.78
CA GLU A 80 12.80 -13.36 -5.13
C GLU A 80 11.62 -14.09 -4.47
N PRO A 81 11.32 -13.92 -3.17
CA PRO A 81 10.17 -14.59 -2.57
C PRO A 81 8.84 -14.13 -3.21
N LEU A 82 8.74 -12.85 -3.52
CA LEU A 82 7.55 -12.26 -4.13
C LEU A 82 7.36 -12.78 -5.56
N LEU A 83 8.43 -12.83 -6.35
CA LEU A 83 8.42 -13.32 -7.73
C LEU A 83 8.04 -14.79 -7.84
N LYS A 84 8.34 -15.61 -6.83
CA LYS A 84 7.93 -17.03 -6.79
C LYS A 84 6.41 -17.20 -6.71
N VAL A 85 5.71 -16.31 -6.01
CA VAL A 85 4.25 -16.41 -5.82
C VAL A 85 3.46 -15.51 -6.78
N ALA A 86 4.10 -14.49 -7.34
CA ALA A 86 3.50 -13.51 -8.22
C ALA A 86 4.51 -13.02 -9.28
N PRO A 87 4.85 -13.84 -10.30
CA PRO A 87 5.87 -13.51 -11.30
C PRO A 87 5.62 -12.20 -12.05
N GLN A 88 4.36 -11.76 -12.16
CA GLN A 88 3.99 -10.50 -12.80
C GLN A 88 4.58 -9.25 -12.13
N PHE A 89 5.04 -9.34 -10.88
CA PHE A 89 5.73 -8.25 -10.20
C PHE A 89 7.07 -7.88 -10.87
N ALA A 90 7.65 -8.79 -11.66
CA ALA A 90 8.83 -8.47 -12.46
C ALA A 90 8.65 -7.25 -13.37
N ASN A 91 7.41 -6.97 -13.81
CA ASN A 91 7.10 -5.80 -14.65
C ASN A 91 7.28 -4.46 -13.93
N TYR A 92 7.32 -4.45 -12.61
CA TYR A 92 7.47 -3.26 -11.77
C TYR A 92 8.90 -3.07 -11.25
N MET A 93 9.79 -4.02 -11.52
CA MET A 93 11.17 -3.94 -11.07
C MET A 93 11.98 -2.95 -11.90
N GLU A 94 12.82 -2.19 -11.23
CA GLU A 94 13.88 -1.43 -11.86
C GLU A 94 15.07 -2.35 -12.19
N PRO A 95 15.75 -2.11 -13.30
CA PRO A 95 17.00 -2.82 -13.59
C PRO A 95 18.05 -2.49 -12.52
N GLY A 96 18.88 -3.45 -12.21
CA GLY A 96 20.04 -3.22 -11.37
C GLY A 96 21.04 -2.28 -12.05
N VAL A 97 21.76 -1.51 -11.27
CA VAL A 97 22.81 -0.59 -11.75
C VAL A 97 24.16 -1.12 -11.30
N ASP A 98 25.17 -1.07 -12.16
CA ASP A 98 26.54 -1.47 -11.84
C ASP A 98 26.68 -2.89 -11.27
N GLY A 99 25.94 -3.84 -11.85
CA GLY A 99 25.98 -5.25 -11.43
C GLY A 99 25.13 -5.56 -10.18
N GLN A 100 24.43 -4.59 -9.64
CA GLN A 100 23.45 -4.84 -8.56
C GLN A 100 22.22 -5.54 -9.10
N PRO A 101 21.54 -6.39 -8.29
CA PRO A 101 20.31 -7.03 -8.71
C PRO A 101 19.19 -6.03 -8.97
N ALA A 102 18.25 -6.40 -9.83
CA ALA A 102 17.02 -5.64 -10.03
C ALA A 102 16.24 -5.52 -8.72
N TYR A 103 15.51 -4.40 -8.52
CA TYR A 103 14.86 -4.05 -7.26
C TYR A 103 13.51 -3.37 -7.47
N PHE A 104 12.70 -3.32 -6.41
CA PHE A 104 11.48 -2.52 -6.38
C PHE A 104 11.78 -1.14 -5.78
N HIS A 105 11.64 -0.08 -6.59
CA HIS A 105 11.85 1.29 -6.12
C HIS A 105 10.86 1.66 -5.00
N GLY A 106 9.60 1.27 -5.15
CA GLY A 106 8.51 1.53 -4.19
C GLY A 106 8.46 0.60 -2.99
N ALA A 107 9.43 -0.32 -2.81
CA ALA A 107 9.38 -1.30 -1.73
C ALA A 107 9.42 -0.67 -0.33
N TYR A 108 8.46 -1.06 0.51
CA TYR A 108 8.24 -0.47 1.83
C TYR A 108 9.26 -0.92 2.89
N GLY A 109 9.74 -2.16 2.83
CA GLY A 109 10.57 -2.74 3.88
C GLY A 109 11.81 -1.91 4.21
N LEU A 110 12.58 -1.53 3.21
CA LEU A 110 13.77 -0.69 3.40
C LEU A 110 13.44 0.71 3.90
N ARG A 111 12.30 1.27 3.49
CA ARG A 111 11.86 2.61 3.88
C ARG A 111 11.40 2.67 5.33
N VAL A 112 10.77 1.60 5.81
CA VAL A 112 10.29 1.46 7.19
C VAL A 112 11.42 1.09 8.15
N ARG A 113 12.50 0.49 7.63
CA ARG A 113 13.64 0.05 8.44
C ARG A 113 14.22 1.22 9.26
N GLY A 114 14.43 0.98 10.55
CA GLY A 114 14.90 1.99 11.50
C GLY A 114 13.80 2.94 12.01
N GLN A 115 12.84 3.32 11.18
CA GLN A 115 11.73 4.16 11.59
C GLN A 115 10.75 3.41 12.50
N LEU A 116 10.52 2.12 12.25
CA LEU A 116 9.60 1.30 13.04
C LEU A 116 10.07 1.18 14.49
N GLU A 117 11.36 0.90 14.70
CA GLU A 117 11.93 0.82 16.04
C GLU A 117 11.88 2.18 16.78
N ALA A 118 12.23 3.25 16.08
CA ALA A 118 12.16 4.60 16.64
C ALA A 118 10.71 5.00 17.02
N ALA A 119 9.73 4.68 16.18
CA ALA A 119 8.32 4.92 16.47
C ALA A 119 7.83 4.09 17.68
N ILE A 120 8.21 2.81 17.75
CA ILE A 120 7.89 1.93 18.88
C ILE A 120 8.48 2.49 20.18
N ASN A 121 9.74 2.93 20.19
CA ASN A 121 10.38 3.47 21.38
C ASN A 121 9.70 4.75 21.85
N LYS A 122 9.35 5.67 20.94
CA LYS A 122 8.58 6.86 21.29
C LYS A 122 7.21 6.52 21.90
N LEU A 123 6.52 5.51 21.40
CA LEU A 123 5.24 5.05 21.95
C LEU A 123 5.40 4.34 23.30
N ARG A 124 6.55 3.72 23.56
CA ARG A 124 6.86 3.13 24.89
C ARG A 124 7.14 4.20 25.93
N GLU A 125 7.81 5.28 25.53
CA GLU A 125 8.11 6.43 26.39
C GLU A 125 6.86 7.25 26.70
N ASP A 126 6.06 7.51 25.66
CA ASP A 126 4.82 8.29 25.76
C ASP A 126 3.77 7.72 24.82
N ARG A 127 2.75 7.07 25.38
CA ARG A 127 1.66 6.46 24.60
C ARG A 127 0.79 7.48 23.85
N ASP A 128 0.74 8.71 24.35
CA ASP A 128 -0.05 9.80 23.77
C ASP A 128 0.77 10.66 22.80
N THR A 129 2.00 10.27 22.51
CA THR A 129 2.89 11.01 21.61
C THR A 129 2.30 11.16 20.21
N ARG A 130 2.42 12.35 19.65
CA ARG A 130 2.11 12.63 18.24
C ARG A 130 3.35 12.62 17.33
N GLN A 131 4.50 12.21 17.88
CA GLN A 131 5.79 12.20 17.17
C GLN A 131 6.20 10.82 16.65
N ALA A 132 5.39 9.77 16.87
CA ALA A 132 5.62 8.44 16.33
C ALA A 132 5.10 8.38 14.89
N VAL A 133 5.93 8.78 13.94
CA VAL A 133 5.59 8.87 12.52
C VAL A 133 6.52 7.96 11.72
N ILE A 134 5.97 7.23 10.76
CA ILE A 134 6.71 6.48 9.74
C ILE A 134 6.37 7.08 8.39
N THR A 135 7.39 7.51 7.64
CA THR A 135 7.23 8.09 6.31
C THR A 135 7.72 7.10 5.27
N ILE A 136 6.85 6.76 4.32
CA ILE A 136 7.19 5.85 3.22
C ILE A 136 7.65 6.64 1.99
N TRP A 137 7.01 7.77 1.70
CA TRP A 137 7.39 8.65 0.61
C TRP A 137 8.67 9.43 0.93
N ASP A 138 9.64 9.34 0.03
CA ASP A 138 10.87 10.10 0.08
C ASP A 138 10.88 11.10 -1.09
N PRO A 139 10.73 12.42 -0.85
CA PRO A 139 10.60 13.40 -1.91
C PRO A 139 11.86 13.50 -2.78
N GLU A 140 13.05 13.19 -2.29
CA GLU A 140 14.27 13.20 -3.07
C GLU A 140 14.33 12.02 -4.06
N LEU A 141 13.84 10.87 -3.65
CA LEU A 141 13.82 9.66 -4.48
C LEU A 141 12.57 9.55 -5.35
N ASP A 142 11.39 9.89 -4.80
CA ASP A 142 10.10 9.57 -5.41
C ASP A 142 9.56 10.68 -6.33
N ASN A 143 10.05 11.91 -6.21
CA ASN A 143 9.75 12.98 -7.18
C ASN A 143 10.57 12.87 -8.47
N GLN A 144 11.50 11.93 -8.56
CA GLN A 144 12.29 11.71 -9.77
C GLN A 144 11.44 11.02 -10.85
N PRO A 145 11.48 11.46 -12.11
CA PRO A 145 10.72 10.84 -13.19
C PRO A 145 11.31 9.48 -13.60
N GLY A 146 10.49 8.65 -14.26
CA GLY A 146 10.96 7.46 -14.97
C GLY A 146 11.04 6.18 -14.18
N LYS A 147 10.60 6.14 -12.92
CA LYS A 147 10.50 4.90 -12.17
C LYS A 147 9.24 4.11 -12.55
N ARG A 148 9.34 2.78 -12.52
CA ARG A 148 8.23 1.86 -12.84
C ARG A 148 7.26 1.69 -11.68
N ASP A 149 7.78 1.79 -10.48
CA ASP A 149 7.05 1.58 -9.25
C ASP A 149 7.37 2.69 -8.25
N TYR A 150 6.33 3.25 -7.63
CA TYR A 150 6.45 4.26 -6.58
C TYR A 150 5.70 3.77 -5.36
N PRO A 151 6.10 4.17 -4.15
CA PRO A 151 5.31 3.85 -2.95
C PRO A 151 3.89 4.39 -3.10
N CYS A 152 2.90 3.60 -2.68
CA CYS A 152 1.53 4.08 -2.55
C CYS A 152 1.46 5.08 -1.40
N THR A 153 0.89 6.25 -1.64
CA THR A 153 0.67 7.32 -0.67
C THR A 153 -0.80 7.53 -0.41
#